data_34324f1e6d424e223eee6645f8ba962a
#
_entry.id   34324f1e6d424e223eee6645f8ba962a
#
_cell.length_a   1.000
_cell.length_b   1.000
_cell.length_c   1.000
_cell.angle_alpha   90.00
_cell.angle_beta   90.00
_cell.angle_gamma   90.00
#
_symmetry.space_group_name_H-M   'P 1'
#
loop_
_entity.id
_entity.type
_entity.pdbx_description
1 polymer ?
#
loop_
_entity_poly.entity_id
_entity_poly.type
_entity_poly.pdbx_seq_one_letter_code
_entity_poly.pdbx_strand_id
1 'polypeptide(L)'
;IGIRHFLQWTQENWELKPSTVFLIGDADFDYRNITGKSKNIVPTIEVGTNYTYATDDRLTAFNGIIPEMATGRFPARNEQEVSDFIEKIISFETSLPPGIWKQRVTLVADDPARPEREPYELFIGKSHTINSERLVESIPDYMDIEKLYMVDFPEEKDASTFGVTKPEATQALFNQLSQGTAFVNYIGHGNPIQWAQEKLLIISDERNDISSIKTNMKLPIWIAGTCNWGQFDNIDKESFAEELIRAPMDGASAIITTNRGISISSNIQFLESIFNEIFKGDSVTTKNLGTIIQSIKNGGSDGEIFHLF
;
A
#
# COMPACT_ATOMS: atom_id res chain seq x y z
N ILE A 1 -15.61 12.75 14.50
CA ILE A 1 -15.60 14.13 15.10
C ILE A 1 -14.78 14.10 16.39
N GLY A 2 -14.98 13.17 17.33
CA GLY A 2 -14.27 13.12 18.61
C GLY A 2 -12.76 13.02 18.47
N ILE A 3 -12.26 12.09 17.65
CA ILE A 3 -10.81 11.91 17.37
C ILE A 3 -10.22 13.21 16.82
N ARG A 4 -10.82 13.79 15.78
CA ARG A 4 -10.35 15.04 15.17
C ARG A 4 -10.30 16.21 16.17
N HIS A 5 -11.33 16.37 16.98
CA HIS A 5 -11.34 17.43 18.00
C HIS A 5 -10.27 17.22 19.07
N PHE A 6 -10.05 15.96 19.50
CA PHE A 6 -8.97 15.64 20.43
C PHE A 6 -7.59 15.97 19.84
N LEU A 7 -7.33 15.57 18.60
CA LEU A 7 -6.08 15.86 17.91
C LEU A 7 -5.87 17.36 17.72
N GLN A 8 -6.90 18.10 17.35
CA GLN A 8 -6.83 19.56 17.27
C GLN A 8 -6.52 20.19 18.63
N TRP A 9 -7.19 19.72 19.69
CA TRP A 9 -6.93 20.17 21.06
C TRP A 9 -5.49 19.91 21.49
N THR A 10 -4.86 18.78 21.11
CA THR A 10 -3.44 18.51 21.40
C THR A 10 -2.52 19.54 20.73
N GLN A 11 -2.82 19.92 19.48
CA GLN A 11 -2.06 20.97 18.77
C GLN A 11 -2.17 22.34 19.42
N GLU A 12 -3.28 22.63 20.08
CA GLU A 12 -3.52 23.92 20.74
C GLU A 12 -2.98 23.98 22.16
N ASN A 13 -2.97 22.83 22.89
CA ASN A 13 -2.79 22.82 24.33
C ASN A 13 -1.55 22.07 24.83
N TRP A 14 -0.97 21.15 24.05
CA TRP A 14 0.23 20.44 24.49
C TRP A 14 1.48 21.25 24.22
N GLU A 15 2.41 21.24 25.19
CA GLU A 15 3.72 21.89 25.06
C GLU A 15 4.54 21.25 23.93
N LEU A 16 4.60 19.91 23.90
CA LEU A 16 5.15 19.13 22.79
C LEU A 16 4.02 18.66 21.88
N LYS A 17 3.84 19.37 20.79
CA LYS A 17 2.81 19.08 19.81
C LYS A 17 3.12 17.80 19.04
N PRO A 18 2.19 16.85 18.96
CA PRO A 18 2.39 15.65 18.16
C PRO A 18 2.47 15.99 16.67
N SER A 19 3.45 15.42 15.96
CA SER A 19 3.60 15.56 14.51
C SER A 19 3.02 14.37 13.73
N THR A 20 2.72 13.28 14.43
CA THR A 20 2.25 12.03 13.85
C THR A 20 1.11 11.43 14.66
N VAL A 21 0.22 10.73 13.97
CA VAL A 21 -0.87 9.94 14.54
C VAL A 21 -0.79 8.54 13.97
N PHE A 22 -0.80 7.55 14.84
CA PHE A 22 -0.91 6.16 14.44
C PHE A 22 -2.23 5.59 14.98
N LEU A 23 -3.14 5.24 14.08
CA LEU A 23 -4.45 4.71 14.40
C LEU A 23 -4.35 3.18 14.48
N ILE A 24 -4.76 2.60 15.60
CA ILE A 24 -4.76 1.15 15.80
C ILE A 24 -6.21 0.70 15.90
N GLY A 25 -6.69 0.08 14.85
CA GLY A 25 -8.06 -0.41 14.71
C GLY A 25 -8.59 -0.28 13.30
N ASP A 26 -9.35 -1.25 12.90
CA ASP A 26 -10.00 -1.31 11.60
C ASP A 26 -11.17 -0.33 11.49
N ALA A 27 -11.54 0.02 10.26
CA ALA A 27 -12.62 0.93 9.95
C ALA A 27 -13.50 0.39 8.83
N ASP A 28 -14.76 0.79 8.83
CA ASP A 28 -15.65 0.61 7.70
C ASP A 28 -16.48 1.88 7.43
N PHE A 29 -17.10 1.97 6.25
CA PHE A 29 -17.89 3.13 5.85
C PHE A 29 -19.15 3.33 6.71
N ASP A 30 -19.65 2.29 7.38
CA ASP A 30 -20.88 2.34 8.20
C ASP A 30 -20.61 2.67 9.67
N TYR A 31 -19.88 3.73 9.92
CA TYR A 31 -19.53 4.15 11.29
C TYR A 31 -20.74 4.36 12.25
N ARG A 32 -21.97 4.42 11.73
CA ARG A 32 -23.21 4.49 12.50
C ARG A 32 -23.86 3.14 12.74
N ASN A 33 -23.31 2.09 12.15
CA ASN A 33 -23.88 0.74 12.18
C ASN A 33 -25.35 0.68 11.70
N ILE A 34 -25.65 1.42 10.62
CA ILE A 34 -27.01 1.47 10.05
C ILE A 34 -27.37 0.12 9.43
N THR A 35 -26.40 -0.55 8.82
CA THR A 35 -26.57 -1.88 8.22
C THR A 35 -26.64 -3.00 9.25
N GLY A 36 -26.22 -2.75 10.49
CA GLY A 36 -26.05 -3.77 11.53
C GLY A 36 -24.84 -4.68 11.33
N LYS A 37 -23.93 -4.35 10.38
CA LYS A 37 -22.74 -5.15 10.02
C LYS A 37 -21.43 -4.48 10.39
N SER A 38 -21.45 -3.22 10.83
CA SER A 38 -20.24 -2.45 11.11
C SER A 38 -19.35 -3.15 12.13
N LYS A 39 -18.05 -3.18 11.83
CA LYS A 39 -16.99 -3.71 12.67
C LYS A 39 -15.98 -2.61 13.06
N ASN A 40 -16.36 -1.35 12.88
CA ASN A 40 -15.49 -0.22 13.20
C ASN A 40 -14.91 -0.30 14.60
N ILE A 41 -13.61 -0.25 14.70
CA ILE A 41 -12.85 -0.07 15.94
C ILE A 41 -12.39 1.38 16.05
N VAL A 42 -11.76 1.88 15.00
CA VAL A 42 -11.34 3.29 14.89
C VAL A 42 -11.88 3.86 13.57
N PRO A 43 -12.99 4.62 13.61
CA PRO A 43 -13.64 5.09 12.40
C PRO A 43 -12.76 6.08 11.62
N THR A 44 -12.88 6.02 10.31
CA THR A 44 -12.30 6.96 9.35
C THR A 44 -13.29 8.07 8.97
N ILE A 45 -12.91 8.97 8.07
CA ILE A 45 -13.79 9.99 7.49
C ILE A 45 -14.04 9.64 6.02
N GLU A 46 -15.32 9.48 5.69
CA GLU A 46 -15.78 9.35 4.31
C GLU A 46 -15.93 10.73 3.66
N VAL A 47 -15.36 10.89 2.46
CA VAL A 47 -15.41 12.11 1.66
C VAL A 47 -16.06 11.82 0.32
N GLY A 48 -16.84 12.79 -0.19
CA GLY A 48 -17.54 12.68 -1.47
C GLY A 48 -19.04 12.43 -1.31
N THR A 49 -19.75 12.43 -2.44
CA THR A 49 -21.22 12.21 -2.48
C THR A 49 -21.61 11.08 -3.44
N ASN A 50 -21.13 11.14 -4.68
CA ASN A 50 -21.42 10.12 -5.70
C ASN A 50 -20.29 9.08 -5.81
N TYR A 51 -19.09 9.48 -5.51
CA TYR A 51 -17.91 8.64 -5.39
C TYR A 51 -17.26 8.97 -4.06
N THR A 52 -17.37 8.05 -3.11
CA THR A 52 -16.86 8.23 -1.75
C THR A 52 -15.54 7.48 -1.59
N TYR A 53 -14.67 8.04 -0.77
CA TYR A 53 -13.44 7.42 -0.34
C TYR A 53 -13.18 7.70 1.15
N ALA A 54 -12.61 6.74 1.82
CA ALA A 54 -12.14 6.90 3.18
C ALA A 54 -10.84 7.70 3.22
N THR A 55 -10.67 8.56 4.22
CA THR A 55 -9.39 9.25 4.42
C THR A 55 -9.15 9.59 5.88
N ASP A 56 -8.04 9.10 6.41
CA ASP A 56 -7.59 9.44 7.75
C ASP A 56 -6.95 10.85 7.81
N ASP A 57 -6.51 11.38 6.68
CA ASP A 57 -5.95 12.73 6.58
C ASP A 57 -6.91 13.80 7.11
N ARG A 58 -8.22 13.61 6.92
CA ARG A 58 -9.24 14.54 7.44
C ARG A 58 -9.37 14.55 8.95
N LEU A 59 -8.81 13.57 9.64
CA LEU A 59 -8.72 13.58 11.10
C LEU A 59 -7.70 14.62 11.59
N THR A 60 -6.69 14.92 10.77
CA THR A 60 -5.60 15.86 11.09
C THR A 60 -5.58 17.13 10.24
N ALA A 61 -6.48 17.25 9.28
CA ALA A 61 -6.63 18.47 8.47
C ALA A 61 -7.53 19.50 9.20
N PHE A 62 -6.96 20.29 10.13
CA PHE A 62 -7.72 21.20 10.98
C PHE A 62 -8.16 22.47 10.24
N ASN A 63 -7.34 22.95 9.30
CA ASN A 63 -7.55 24.21 8.55
C ASN A 63 -7.67 23.95 7.05
N GLY A 64 -8.62 23.11 6.64
CA GLY A 64 -8.85 22.80 5.23
C GLY A 64 -8.77 21.32 4.92
N ILE A 65 -7.99 20.93 3.88
CA ILE A 65 -7.90 19.55 3.41
C ILE A 65 -6.48 18.96 3.55
N ILE A 66 -5.48 19.78 3.82
CA ILE A 66 -4.09 19.36 4.00
C ILE A 66 -3.89 18.85 5.42
N PRO A 67 -3.39 17.63 5.63
CA PRO A 67 -3.14 17.10 6.96
C PRO A 67 -2.02 17.88 7.66
N GLU A 68 -2.25 18.31 8.89
CA GLU A 68 -1.25 19.03 9.72
C GLU A 68 -0.40 18.07 10.55
N MET A 69 -0.78 16.80 10.61
CA MET A 69 -0.02 15.70 11.22
C MET A 69 0.03 14.54 10.24
N ALA A 70 1.15 13.84 10.22
CA ALA A 70 1.24 12.59 9.46
C ALA A 70 0.31 11.52 10.04
N THR A 71 -0.36 10.77 9.19
CA THR A 71 -1.28 9.70 9.60
C THR A 71 -0.82 8.35 9.10
N GLY A 72 -0.97 7.33 9.93
CA GLY A 72 -0.81 5.92 9.57
C GLY A 72 -1.83 5.09 10.32
N ARG A 73 -2.19 3.93 9.77
CA ARG A 73 -3.18 3.02 10.36
C ARG A 73 -2.68 1.58 10.39
N PHE A 74 -2.82 0.94 11.54
CA PHE A 74 -2.80 -0.51 11.62
C PHE A 74 -4.26 -0.99 11.76
N PRO A 75 -4.83 -1.64 10.73
CA PRO A 75 -6.24 -2.01 10.68
C PRO A 75 -6.52 -3.28 11.50
N ALA A 76 -6.32 -3.22 12.82
CA ALA A 76 -6.54 -4.34 13.74
C ALA A 76 -8.03 -4.59 13.95
N ARG A 77 -8.43 -5.87 13.95
CA ARG A 77 -9.80 -6.33 14.22
C ARG A 77 -9.98 -6.83 15.67
N ASN A 78 -8.87 -7.09 16.35
CA ASN A 78 -8.89 -7.63 17.71
C ASN A 78 -7.52 -7.42 18.41
N GLU A 79 -7.49 -7.68 19.71
CA GLU A 79 -6.30 -7.50 20.55
C GLU A 79 -5.14 -8.44 20.17
N GLN A 80 -5.42 -9.63 19.65
CA GLN A 80 -4.37 -10.58 19.24
C GLN A 80 -3.59 -10.03 18.05
N GLU A 81 -4.26 -9.46 17.05
CA GLU A 81 -3.59 -8.83 15.90
C GLU A 81 -2.71 -7.64 16.32
N VAL A 82 -3.14 -6.87 17.31
CA VAL A 82 -2.31 -5.78 17.88
C VAL A 82 -1.07 -6.36 18.55
N SER A 83 -1.23 -7.43 19.34
CA SER A 83 -0.11 -8.10 20.02
C SER A 83 0.89 -8.67 19.01
N ASP A 84 0.41 -9.36 17.98
CA ASP A 84 1.24 -9.94 16.92
C ASP A 84 1.99 -8.85 16.13
N PHE A 85 1.32 -7.74 15.86
CA PHE A 85 1.94 -6.59 15.18
C PHE A 85 3.05 -5.96 16.03
N ILE A 86 2.81 -5.74 17.32
CA ILE A 86 3.82 -5.19 18.24
C ILE A 86 5.03 -6.14 18.31
N GLU A 87 4.81 -7.45 18.43
CA GLU A 87 5.87 -8.44 18.45
C GLU A 87 6.67 -8.43 17.13
N LYS A 88 5.97 -8.37 16.00
CA LYS A 88 6.59 -8.26 14.67
C LYS A 88 7.49 -7.03 14.56
N ILE A 89 7.00 -5.84 14.95
CA ILE A 89 7.78 -4.60 14.87
C ILE A 89 8.98 -4.62 15.82
N ILE A 90 8.80 -5.03 17.06
CA ILE A 90 9.92 -5.17 18.02
C ILE A 90 10.98 -6.13 17.45
N SER A 91 10.57 -7.29 16.94
CA SER A 91 11.48 -8.26 16.35
C SER A 91 12.20 -7.70 15.12
N PHE A 92 11.48 -6.96 14.27
CA PHE A 92 12.05 -6.29 13.11
C PHE A 92 13.09 -5.24 13.49
N GLU A 93 12.82 -4.42 14.50
CA GLU A 93 13.75 -3.36 14.95
C GLU A 93 14.98 -3.91 15.70
N THR A 94 14.80 -4.97 16.48
CA THR A 94 15.86 -5.48 17.37
C THR A 94 16.65 -6.67 16.81
N SER A 95 16.07 -7.42 15.88
CA SER A 95 16.62 -8.70 15.41
C SER A 95 16.65 -8.81 13.88
N LEU A 96 16.79 -7.68 13.19
CA LEU A 96 16.76 -7.60 11.74
C LEU A 96 17.81 -8.50 11.09
N PRO A 97 17.43 -9.46 10.22
CA PRO A 97 18.38 -10.35 9.56
C PRO A 97 19.44 -9.54 8.78
N PRO A 98 20.73 -9.90 8.90
CA PRO A 98 21.77 -9.25 8.09
C PRO A 98 21.62 -9.64 6.61
N GLY A 99 22.14 -8.81 5.71
CA GLY A 99 22.21 -9.14 4.29
C GLY A 99 21.99 -7.97 3.35
N ILE A 100 22.29 -8.22 2.08
CA ILE A 100 22.19 -7.24 0.99
C ILE A 100 20.75 -6.86 0.66
N TRP A 101 19.76 -7.62 1.13
CA TRP A 101 18.35 -7.34 0.91
C TRP A 101 17.94 -5.93 1.36
N LYS A 102 18.68 -5.34 2.32
CA LYS A 102 18.47 -3.97 2.80
C LYS A 102 18.78 -2.89 1.75
N GLN A 103 19.52 -3.27 0.72
CA GLN A 103 19.88 -2.42 -0.41
C GLN A 103 19.17 -2.82 -1.70
N ARG A 104 18.13 -3.64 -1.61
CA ARG A 104 17.40 -4.14 -2.78
C ARG A 104 16.04 -3.47 -2.91
N VAL A 105 15.71 -3.08 -4.13
CA VAL A 105 14.39 -2.59 -4.55
C VAL A 105 13.85 -3.55 -5.60
N THR A 106 12.66 -4.07 -5.38
CA THR A 106 11.97 -4.91 -6.37
C THR A 106 10.88 -4.09 -7.06
N LEU A 107 11.04 -3.90 -8.37
CA LEU A 107 10.06 -3.21 -9.21
C LEU A 107 9.22 -4.24 -9.94
N VAL A 108 7.91 -4.19 -9.73
CA VAL A 108 6.92 -5.06 -10.34
C VAL A 108 6.00 -4.23 -11.22
N ALA A 109 5.85 -4.63 -12.48
CA ALA A 109 4.95 -3.96 -13.41
C ALA A 109 4.01 -4.95 -14.10
N ASP A 110 2.76 -4.55 -14.18
CA ASP A 110 1.72 -5.23 -14.93
C ASP A 110 1.98 -5.15 -16.45
N ASP A 111 1.29 -5.96 -17.22
CA ASP A 111 1.32 -5.98 -18.67
C ASP A 111 -0.03 -5.63 -19.28
N PRO A 112 -0.13 -5.50 -20.63
CA PRO A 112 -1.41 -5.24 -21.28
C PRO A 112 -2.36 -6.43 -21.19
N ALA A 113 -3.43 -6.31 -20.42
CA ALA A 113 -4.46 -7.30 -20.38
C ALA A 113 -5.25 -7.31 -21.71
N ARG A 114 -5.30 -8.46 -22.39
CA ARG A 114 -6.11 -8.68 -23.61
C ARG A 114 -5.92 -7.64 -24.72
N PRO A 115 -4.67 -7.35 -25.13
CA PRO A 115 -4.39 -6.28 -26.09
C PRO A 115 -5.08 -6.46 -27.45
N GLU A 116 -5.42 -7.71 -27.85
CA GLU A 116 -6.10 -8.01 -29.09
C GLU A 116 -7.58 -7.56 -29.11
N ARG A 117 -8.21 -7.50 -27.91
CA ARG A 117 -9.61 -7.12 -27.77
C ARG A 117 -9.80 -5.67 -27.39
N GLU A 118 -8.82 -5.12 -26.69
CA GLU A 118 -8.85 -3.78 -26.12
C GLU A 118 -7.56 -3.03 -26.51
N PRO A 119 -7.48 -2.42 -27.73
CA PRO A 119 -6.27 -1.71 -28.15
C PRO A 119 -5.82 -0.61 -27.19
N TYR A 120 -6.77 -0.07 -26.41
CA TYR A 120 -6.46 0.91 -25.36
C TYR A 120 -5.65 0.28 -24.22
N GLU A 121 -5.92 -0.97 -23.85
CA GLU A 121 -5.15 -1.73 -22.86
C GLU A 121 -3.70 -1.95 -23.30
N LEU A 122 -3.44 -2.12 -24.59
CA LEU A 122 -2.07 -2.19 -25.09
C LEU A 122 -1.27 -0.92 -24.76
N PHE A 123 -1.93 0.23 -24.84
CA PHE A 123 -1.28 1.51 -24.48
C PHE A 123 -1.12 1.65 -22.96
N ILE A 124 -2.15 1.34 -22.19
CA ILE A 124 -2.14 1.42 -20.72
C ILE A 124 -1.09 0.46 -20.15
N GLY A 125 -1.11 -0.81 -20.53
CA GLY A 125 -0.21 -1.81 -20.01
C GLY A 125 1.26 -1.51 -20.31
N LYS A 126 1.57 -1.00 -21.49
CA LYS A 126 2.92 -0.49 -21.79
C LYS A 126 3.32 0.65 -20.86
N SER A 127 2.38 1.47 -20.42
CA SER A 127 2.67 2.57 -19.51
C SER A 127 3.11 2.09 -18.13
N HIS A 128 2.68 0.91 -17.68
CA HIS A 128 3.07 0.37 -16.37
C HIS A 128 4.57 0.11 -16.32
N THR A 129 5.11 -0.61 -17.31
CA THR A 129 6.56 -0.85 -17.42
C THR A 129 7.34 0.46 -17.63
N ILE A 130 6.87 1.35 -18.52
CA ILE A 130 7.53 2.65 -18.77
C ILE A 130 7.56 3.48 -17.48
N ASN A 131 6.48 3.54 -16.72
CA ASN A 131 6.42 4.28 -15.48
C ASN A 131 7.29 3.65 -14.39
N SER A 132 7.38 2.31 -14.36
CA SER A 132 8.30 1.62 -13.45
C SER A 132 9.75 1.96 -13.76
N GLU A 133 10.13 2.02 -15.06
CA GLU A 133 11.47 2.46 -15.48
C GLU A 133 11.79 3.91 -15.09
N ARG A 134 10.80 4.81 -15.07
CA ARG A 134 11.00 6.19 -14.61
C ARG A 134 11.38 6.26 -13.13
N LEU A 135 10.89 5.34 -12.30
CA LEU A 135 11.26 5.29 -10.88
C LEU A 135 12.72 4.91 -10.67
N VAL A 136 13.31 4.13 -11.60
CA VAL A 136 14.73 3.75 -11.55
C VAL A 136 15.63 4.98 -11.47
N GLU A 137 15.28 6.09 -12.15
CA GLU A 137 16.06 7.32 -12.14
C GLU A 137 16.22 7.98 -10.75
N SER A 138 15.35 7.62 -9.82
CA SER A 138 15.39 8.11 -8.44
C SER A 138 16.16 7.21 -7.50
N ILE A 139 16.41 5.96 -7.88
CA ILE A 139 17.07 4.95 -7.04
C ILE A 139 18.59 5.16 -7.15
N PRO A 140 19.33 5.27 -6.03
CA PRO A 140 20.77 5.44 -6.03
C PRO A 140 21.52 4.22 -6.59
N ASP A 141 22.67 4.45 -7.25
CA ASP A 141 23.50 3.41 -7.89
C ASP A 141 24.00 2.32 -6.92
N TYR A 142 24.01 2.57 -5.62
CA TYR A 142 24.40 1.56 -4.62
C TYR A 142 23.27 0.60 -4.27
N MET A 143 22.04 0.85 -4.71
CA MET A 143 20.90 -0.03 -4.53
C MET A 143 20.85 -1.06 -5.66
N ASP A 144 20.53 -2.28 -5.27
CA ASP A 144 20.30 -3.41 -6.16
C ASP A 144 18.85 -3.38 -6.65
N ILE A 145 18.63 -3.33 -7.97
CA ILE A 145 17.30 -3.21 -8.57
C ILE A 145 16.93 -4.53 -9.24
N GLU A 146 15.92 -5.18 -8.70
CA GLU A 146 15.30 -6.37 -9.29
C GLU A 146 14.02 -5.98 -10.03
N LYS A 147 13.92 -6.34 -11.30
CA LYS A 147 12.77 -6.03 -12.16
C LYS A 147 11.97 -7.30 -12.43
N LEU A 148 10.71 -7.28 -12.06
CA LEU A 148 9.76 -8.36 -12.27
C LEU A 148 8.59 -7.79 -13.07
N TYR A 149 8.75 -7.77 -14.40
CA TYR A 149 7.73 -7.27 -15.31
C TYR A 149 6.93 -8.42 -15.89
N MET A 150 5.61 -8.33 -15.74
CA MET A 150 4.73 -9.44 -16.13
C MET A 150 4.80 -9.75 -17.62
N VAL A 151 5.17 -8.78 -18.46
CA VAL A 151 5.38 -8.98 -19.91
C VAL A 151 6.47 -10.02 -20.22
N ASP A 152 7.39 -10.28 -19.30
CA ASP A 152 8.50 -11.24 -19.49
C ASP A 152 8.10 -12.69 -19.17
N PHE A 153 6.89 -12.91 -18.64
CA PHE A 153 6.43 -14.22 -18.20
C PHE A 153 5.35 -14.78 -19.13
N PRO A 154 5.37 -16.11 -19.37
CA PRO A 154 4.37 -16.75 -20.22
C PRO A 154 2.99 -16.74 -19.59
N GLU A 155 1.98 -16.65 -20.46
CA GLU A 155 0.58 -16.80 -20.07
C GLU A 155 0.18 -18.27 -20.05
N GLU A 156 -0.62 -18.63 -19.05
CA GLU A 156 -1.30 -19.93 -18.97
C GLU A 156 -2.82 -19.69 -18.95
N LYS A 157 -3.57 -20.62 -19.55
CA LYS A 157 -5.03 -20.57 -19.51
C LYS A 157 -5.53 -20.84 -18.09
N ASP A 158 -6.33 -19.93 -17.57
CA ASP A 158 -7.05 -20.16 -16.32
C ASP A 158 -8.30 -21.04 -16.60
N ALA A 159 -8.24 -22.27 -16.14
CA ALA A 159 -9.35 -23.22 -16.34
C ALA A 159 -10.63 -22.82 -15.57
N SER A 160 -10.50 -21.99 -14.53
CA SER A 160 -11.62 -21.59 -13.66
C SER A 160 -12.41 -20.39 -14.19
N THR A 161 -11.81 -19.52 -15.02
CA THR A 161 -12.39 -18.19 -15.32
C THR A 161 -12.41 -17.76 -16.79
N PHE A 162 -12.08 -18.60 -17.74
CA PHE A 162 -11.89 -18.22 -19.15
C PHE A 162 -10.84 -17.11 -19.37
N GLY A 163 -10.01 -16.86 -18.38
CA GLY A 163 -8.93 -15.88 -18.39
C GLY A 163 -7.57 -16.50 -18.64
N VAL A 164 -6.56 -15.72 -18.34
CA VAL A 164 -5.16 -16.15 -18.30
C VAL A 164 -4.56 -15.85 -16.93
N THR A 165 -3.53 -16.61 -16.59
CA THR A 165 -2.70 -16.41 -15.38
C THR A 165 -1.25 -16.44 -15.77
N LYS A 166 -0.38 -15.94 -14.87
CA LYS A 166 1.09 -15.99 -15.03
C LYS A 166 1.73 -16.58 -13.77
N PRO A 167 1.59 -17.89 -13.54
CA PRO A 167 2.05 -18.53 -12.30
C PRO A 167 3.56 -18.44 -12.11
N GLU A 168 4.34 -18.39 -13.19
CA GLU A 168 5.79 -18.18 -13.10
C GLU A 168 6.13 -16.80 -12.56
N ALA A 169 5.39 -15.74 -12.92
CA ALA A 169 5.56 -14.40 -12.36
C ALA A 169 5.25 -14.39 -10.85
N THR A 170 4.16 -15.04 -10.44
CA THR A 170 3.81 -15.19 -9.01
C THR A 170 4.91 -15.91 -8.24
N GLN A 171 5.42 -17.02 -8.78
CA GLN A 171 6.49 -17.76 -8.14
C GLN A 171 7.79 -16.96 -8.06
N ALA A 172 8.12 -16.18 -9.10
CA ALA A 172 9.27 -15.30 -9.11
C ALA A 172 9.15 -14.23 -8.02
N LEU A 173 7.97 -13.63 -7.85
CA LEU A 173 7.70 -12.67 -6.77
C LEU A 173 7.86 -13.31 -5.39
N PHE A 174 7.32 -14.49 -5.14
CA PHE A 174 7.48 -15.19 -3.86
C PHE A 174 8.94 -15.53 -3.58
N ASN A 175 9.68 -15.99 -4.58
CA ASN A 175 11.10 -16.25 -4.46
C ASN A 175 11.89 -14.99 -4.10
N GLN A 176 11.58 -13.88 -4.75
CA GLN A 176 12.20 -12.58 -4.48
C GLN A 176 11.92 -12.10 -3.05
N LEU A 177 10.68 -12.21 -2.59
CA LEU A 177 10.28 -11.86 -1.22
C LEU A 177 11.02 -12.71 -0.18
N SER A 178 11.17 -14.01 -0.43
CA SER A 178 11.88 -14.91 0.50
C SER A 178 13.39 -14.64 0.56
N GLN A 179 14.01 -14.25 -0.56
CA GLN A 179 15.39 -13.77 -0.60
C GLN A 179 15.56 -12.45 0.14
N GLY A 180 14.53 -11.61 0.10
CA GLY A 180 14.41 -10.33 0.77
C GLY A 180 14.68 -9.14 -0.15
N THR A 181 13.95 -8.08 0.13
CA THR A 181 14.05 -6.77 -0.52
C THR A 181 13.62 -5.70 0.49
N ALA A 182 14.20 -4.50 0.45
CA ALA A 182 13.82 -3.41 1.33
C ALA A 182 12.51 -2.75 0.87
N PHE A 183 12.32 -2.68 -0.44
CA PHE A 183 11.14 -2.07 -1.06
C PHE A 183 10.58 -2.98 -2.14
N VAL A 184 9.24 -3.08 -2.18
CA VAL A 184 8.49 -3.63 -3.30
C VAL A 184 7.65 -2.52 -3.88
N ASN A 185 7.86 -2.16 -5.13
CA ASN A 185 6.96 -1.26 -5.84
C ASN A 185 6.16 -2.06 -6.88
N TYR A 186 4.86 -1.78 -6.96
CA TYR A 186 3.99 -2.32 -8.00
C TYR A 186 3.29 -1.19 -8.75
N ILE A 187 3.27 -1.26 -10.07
CA ILE A 187 2.47 -0.39 -10.94
C ILE A 187 1.65 -1.27 -11.87
N GLY A 188 0.33 -1.17 -11.79
CA GLY A 188 -0.56 -1.99 -12.60
C GLY A 188 -2.01 -1.91 -12.20
N HIS A 189 -2.81 -2.77 -12.80
CA HIS A 189 -4.20 -2.96 -12.43
C HIS A 189 -4.33 -3.64 -11.06
N GLY A 190 -5.39 -3.30 -10.34
CA GLY A 190 -5.70 -3.96 -9.08
C GLY A 190 -7.13 -3.71 -8.62
N ASN A 191 -7.49 -4.47 -7.64
CA ASN A 191 -8.73 -4.37 -6.89
C ASN A 191 -8.45 -4.72 -5.42
N PRO A 192 -9.40 -4.68 -4.50
CA PRO A 192 -9.12 -4.90 -3.08
C PRO A 192 -8.40 -6.21 -2.76
N ILE A 193 -8.58 -7.25 -3.54
CA ILE A 193 -8.07 -8.59 -3.24
C ILE A 193 -7.05 -9.12 -4.26
N GLN A 194 -6.65 -8.31 -5.26
CA GLN A 194 -5.87 -8.85 -6.39
C GLN A 194 -4.98 -7.79 -7.03
N TRP A 195 -3.77 -8.19 -7.46
CA TRP A 195 -2.92 -7.49 -8.42
C TRP A 195 -3.02 -8.17 -9.79
N ALA A 196 -3.08 -7.35 -10.82
CA ALA A 196 -3.19 -7.73 -12.23
C ALA A 196 -4.45 -8.56 -12.56
N GLN A 197 -4.87 -8.56 -13.81
CA GLN A 197 -5.96 -9.42 -14.29
C GLN A 197 -5.54 -10.89 -14.29
N GLU A 198 -4.26 -11.17 -14.50
CA GLU A 198 -3.60 -12.48 -14.49
C GLU A 198 -3.40 -13.05 -13.08
N LYS A 199 -3.94 -12.38 -12.06
CA LYS A 199 -3.88 -12.82 -10.66
C LYS A 199 -2.43 -13.00 -10.14
N LEU A 200 -1.57 -11.98 -10.36
CA LEU A 200 -0.20 -12.00 -9.83
C LEU A 200 -0.20 -12.26 -8.33
N LEU A 201 -1.03 -11.52 -7.59
CA LEU A 201 -1.38 -11.80 -6.18
C LEU A 201 -2.89 -11.83 -6.04
N ILE A 202 -3.43 -12.72 -5.21
CA ILE A 202 -4.87 -12.82 -4.97
C ILE A 202 -5.21 -13.40 -3.60
N ILE A 203 -6.36 -12.94 -3.04
CA ILE A 203 -7.09 -13.59 -1.97
C ILE A 203 -8.43 -14.06 -2.53
N SER A 204 -8.65 -15.36 -2.58
CA SER A 204 -9.90 -15.99 -2.96
C SER A 204 -10.11 -17.29 -2.18
N ASP A 205 -11.28 -17.92 -2.36
CA ASP A 205 -11.57 -19.22 -1.74
C ASP A 205 -10.64 -20.34 -2.26
N GLU A 206 -10.15 -20.20 -3.50
CA GLU A 206 -9.29 -21.19 -4.14
C GLU A 206 -7.79 -20.93 -3.89
N ARG A 207 -7.40 -19.66 -3.70
CA ARG A 207 -6.00 -19.26 -3.54
C ARG A 207 -5.88 -18.05 -2.62
N ASN A 208 -5.12 -18.21 -1.54
CA ASN A 208 -4.79 -17.12 -0.61
C ASN A 208 -3.26 -16.96 -0.52
N ASP A 209 -2.76 -15.94 -1.20
CA ASP A 209 -1.33 -15.70 -1.31
C ASP A 209 -0.69 -15.11 -0.06
N ILE A 210 -1.48 -14.55 0.88
CA ILE A 210 -0.95 -14.08 2.16
C ILE A 210 -0.18 -15.19 2.87
N SER A 211 -0.75 -16.40 2.88
CA SER A 211 -0.09 -17.56 3.51
C SER A 211 1.16 -18.04 2.78
N SER A 212 1.28 -17.74 1.49
CA SER A 212 2.41 -18.13 0.62
C SER A 212 3.55 -17.11 0.64
N ILE A 213 3.27 -15.85 1.01
CA ILE A 213 4.29 -14.81 1.16
C ILE A 213 5.15 -15.12 2.37
N LYS A 214 6.44 -15.38 2.14
CA LYS A 214 7.45 -15.65 3.17
C LYS A 214 8.60 -14.67 3.03
N THR A 215 8.64 -13.69 3.92
CA THR A 215 9.70 -12.67 3.95
C THR A 215 10.85 -13.05 4.90
N ASN A 216 10.64 -14.05 5.77
CA ASN A 216 11.62 -14.47 6.76
C ASN A 216 12.14 -13.30 7.60
N MET A 217 11.25 -12.46 8.10
CA MET A 217 11.53 -11.22 8.84
C MET A 217 12.32 -10.14 8.07
N LYS A 218 12.51 -10.31 6.76
CA LYS A 218 13.04 -9.25 5.89
C LYS A 218 11.88 -8.43 5.35
N LEU A 219 11.12 -7.82 6.23
CA LEU A 219 9.84 -7.20 5.94
C LEU A 219 10.00 -5.97 5.03
N PRO A 220 9.57 -6.02 3.77
CA PRO A 220 9.68 -4.87 2.88
C PRO A 220 8.66 -3.76 3.21
N ILE A 221 8.97 -2.56 2.77
CA ILE A 221 8.00 -1.51 2.57
C ILE A 221 7.36 -1.73 1.20
N TRP A 222 6.03 -1.87 1.16
CA TRP A 222 5.30 -2.03 -0.08
C TRP A 222 4.75 -0.67 -0.53
N ILE A 223 4.99 -0.33 -1.80
CA ILE A 223 4.51 0.90 -2.43
C ILE A 223 3.72 0.48 -3.67
N ALA A 224 2.41 0.33 -3.52
CA ALA A 224 1.56 -0.19 -4.59
C ALA A 224 0.74 0.92 -5.23
N GLY A 225 1.19 1.33 -6.42
CA GLY A 225 0.49 2.25 -7.30
C GLY A 225 -0.56 1.53 -8.14
N THR A 226 -1.71 1.24 -7.55
CA THR A 226 -2.80 0.48 -8.16
C THR A 226 -4.15 0.90 -7.57
N CYS A 227 -5.26 0.44 -8.16
CA CYS A 227 -6.60 0.80 -7.70
C CYS A 227 -7.07 -0.07 -6.53
N ASN A 228 -7.64 0.55 -5.49
CA ASN A 228 -8.44 -0.09 -4.43
C ASN A 228 -7.72 -1.14 -3.55
N TRP A 229 -6.43 -1.41 -3.74
CA TRP A 229 -5.74 -2.50 -3.05
C TRP A 229 -5.67 -2.33 -1.52
N GLY A 230 -5.76 -1.10 -1.03
CA GLY A 230 -5.88 -0.76 0.39
C GLY A 230 -7.28 -0.24 0.76
N GLN A 231 -8.34 -0.79 0.20
CA GLN A 231 -9.71 -0.41 0.53
C GLN A 231 -10.12 -0.94 1.91
N PHE A 232 -9.71 -0.25 2.95
CA PHE A 232 -9.89 -0.63 4.35
C PHE A 232 -11.27 -0.26 4.93
N ASP A 233 -12.11 0.42 4.17
CA ASP A 233 -13.46 0.84 4.59
C ASP A 233 -14.56 -0.11 4.12
N ASN A 234 -14.22 -1.27 3.57
CA ASN A 234 -15.20 -2.23 3.06
C ASN A 234 -15.77 -3.10 4.19
N ILE A 235 -17.09 -3.04 4.38
CA ILE A 235 -17.80 -3.76 5.46
C ILE A 235 -17.88 -5.28 5.26
N ASP A 236 -17.80 -5.74 4.02
CA ASP A 236 -18.01 -7.15 3.67
C ASP A 236 -16.71 -7.92 3.42
N LYS A 237 -15.62 -7.22 3.08
CA LYS A 237 -14.35 -7.84 2.65
C LYS A 237 -13.15 -7.05 3.12
N GLU A 238 -12.17 -7.75 3.63
CA GLU A 238 -10.84 -7.23 3.91
C GLU A 238 -10.05 -7.07 2.60
N SER A 239 -9.25 -6.03 2.51
CA SER A 239 -8.33 -5.85 1.40
C SER A 239 -7.05 -6.68 1.57
N PHE A 240 -6.36 -6.94 0.46
CA PHE A 240 -5.07 -7.65 0.49
C PHE A 240 -4.03 -6.90 1.33
N ALA A 241 -4.00 -5.56 1.23
CA ALA A 241 -3.07 -4.74 2.00
C ALA A 241 -3.30 -4.88 3.51
N GLU A 242 -4.56 -4.94 3.96
CA GLU A 242 -4.89 -5.14 5.36
C GLU A 242 -4.43 -6.52 5.85
N GLU A 243 -4.75 -7.59 5.11
CA GLU A 243 -4.31 -8.94 5.47
C GLU A 243 -2.77 -9.06 5.45
N LEU A 244 -2.10 -8.39 4.51
CA LEU A 244 -0.65 -8.41 4.39
C LEU A 244 0.05 -7.72 5.58
N ILE A 245 -0.44 -6.55 6.00
CA ILE A 245 0.15 -5.84 7.14
C ILE A 245 -0.13 -6.55 8.46
N ARG A 246 -1.26 -7.26 8.58
CA ARG A 246 -1.62 -8.08 9.74
C ARG A 246 -0.88 -9.41 9.80
N ALA A 247 -0.27 -9.88 8.71
CA ALA A 247 0.43 -11.17 8.68
C ALA A 247 1.49 -11.24 9.81
N PRO A 248 1.41 -12.21 10.73
CA PRO A 248 2.37 -12.34 11.83
C PRO A 248 3.76 -12.70 11.30
N MET A 249 4.80 -11.99 11.75
CA MET A 249 6.22 -12.26 11.46
C MET A 249 6.61 -12.30 9.98
N ASP A 250 5.67 -12.07 9.06
CA ASP A 250 5.84 -12.03 7.61
C ASP A 250 5.12 -10.80 7.02
N GLY A 251 5.01 -10.70 5.70
CA GLY A 251 4.24 -9.69 4.98
C GLY A 251 4.99 -8.39 4.79
N ALA A 252 4.65 -7.36 5.54
CA ALA A 252 5.14 -6.01 5.36
C ALA A 252 5.57 -5.35 6.68
N SER A 253 6.53 -4.41 6.61
CA SER A 253 6.82 -3.45 7.69
C SER A 253 5.96 -2.20 7.58
N ALA A 254 5.60 -1.80 6.36
CA ALA A 254 4.67 -0.73 6.03
C ALA A 254 4.12 -0.92 4.61
N ILE A 255 2.94 -0.37 4.34
CA ILE A 255 2.31 -0.41 3.01
C ILE A 255 1.80 0.99 2.67
N ILE A 256 2.17 1.49 1.49
CA ILE A 256 1.63 2.71 0.88
C ILE A 256 0.83 2.30 -0.34
N THR A 257 -0.46 2.54 -0.33
CA THR A 257 -1.34 2.17 -1.45
C THR A 257 -2.63 2.98 -1.44
N THR A 258 -3.45 2.80 -2.48
CA THR A 258 -4.72 3.51 -2.63
C THR A 258 -5.90 2.70 -2.13
N ASN A 259 -6.91 3.38 -1.61
CA ASN A 259 -8.19 2.79 -1.22
C ASN A 259 -9.30 2.97 -2.26
N ARG A 260 -9.01 3.68 -3.36
CA ARG A 260 -9.93 3.88 -4.50
C ARG A 260 -9.18 3.84 -5.82
N GLY A 261 -9.95 3.90 -6.91
CA GLY A 261 -9.39 4.03 -8.25
C GLY A 261 -8.59 5.30 -8.43
N ILE A 262 -7.45 5.19 -9.10
CA ILE A 262 -6.55 6.31 -9.40
C ILE A 262 -6.24 6.37 -10.90
N SER A 263 -6.08 7.58 -11.43
CA SER A 263 -5.62 7.77 -12.80
C SER A 263 -4.14 7.39 -12.95
N ILE A 264 -3.73 6.94 -14.13
CA ILE A 264 -2.32 6.59 -14.41
C ILE A 264 -1.40 7.77 -14.14
N SER A 265 -1.81 8.99 -14.54
CA SER A 265 -1.02 10.20 -14.38
C SER A 265 -0.84 10.60 -12.91
N SER A 266 -1.91 10.58 -12.12
CA SER A 266 -1.84 10.89 -10.69
C SER A 266 -1.03 9.85 -9.94
N ASN A 267 -1.17 8.58 -10.33
CA ASN A 267 -0.45 7.47 -9.75
C ASN A 267 1.06 7.64 -9.91
N ILE A 268 1.54 7.83 -11.14
CA ILE A 268 2.99 7.96 -11.37
C ILE A 268 3.56 9.24 -10.71
N GLN A 269 2.84 10.36 -10.75
CA GLN A 269 3.28 11.59 -10.08
C GLN A 269 3.47 11.38 -8.56
N PHE A 270 2.55 10.66 -7.93
CA PHE A 270 2.65 10.35 -6.51
C PHE A 270 3.83 9.42 -6.21
N LEU A 271 3.98 8.35 -7.01
CA LEU A 271 5.10 7.41 -6.87
C LEU A 271 6.46 8.06 -7.08
N GLU A 272 6.62 8.89 -8.12
CA GLU A 272 7.85 9.65 -8.34
C GLU A 272 8.16 10.58 -7.16
N SER A 273 7.15 11.22 -6.58
CA SER A 273 7.32 12.06 -5.41
C SER A 273 7.79 11.25 -4.20
N ILE A 274 7.20 10.06 -3.93
CA ILE A 274 7.65 9.17 -2.87
C ILE A 274 9.09 8.73 -3.08
N PHE A 275 9.43 8.24 -4.29
CA PHE A 275 10.78 7.75 -4.60
C PHE A 275 11.81 8.86 -4.47
N ASN A 276 11.50 10.06 -4.95
CA ASN A 276 12.38 11.22 -4.80
C ASN A 276 12.61 11.57 -3.31
N GLU A 277 11.57 11.59 -2.49
CA GLU A 277 11.71 11.89 -1.06
C GLU A 277 12.48 10.81 -0.29
N ILE A 278 12.29 9.53 -0.65
CA ILE A 278 13.00 8.41 -0.01
C ILE A 278 14.48 8.39 -0.42
N PHE A 279 14.77 8.53 -1.73
CA PHE A 279 16.08 8.19 -2.28
C PHE A 279 16.97 9.40 -2.62
N LYS A 280 16.39 10.57 -2.94
CA LYS A 280 17.15 11.78 -3.29
C LYS A 280 17.27 12.79 -2.16
N GLY A 281 16.65 12.54 -1.02
CA GLY A 281 16.74 13.41 0.14
C GLY A 281 18.17 13.47 0.68
N ASP A 282 18.60 14.65 1.14
CA ASP A 282 19.91 14.82 1.80
C ASP A 282 20.08 13.83 2.95
N SER A 283 21.13 13.06 2.91
CA SER A 283 21.44 11.89 3.73
C SER A 283 21.57 12.13 5.25
N VAL A 284 21.27 13.32 5.74
CA VAL A 284 21.51 13.72 7.15
C VAL A 284 20.24 13.75 7.99
N THR A 285 19.06 13.78 7.39
CA THR A 285 17.81 13.78 8.14
C THR A 285 17.04 12.47 7.89
N THR A 286 16.99 11.61 8.89
CA THR A 286 16.10 10.46 8.92
C THR A 286 14.65 10.95 8.92
N LYS A 287 14.00 10.97 7.76
CA LYS A 287 12.55 11.21 7.65
C LYS A 287 11.82 9.90 7.91
N ASN A 288 10.77 9.93 8.72
CA ASN A 288 9.86 8.78 8.79
C ASN A 288 8.88 8.77 7.62
N LEU A 289 8.36 7.59 7.27
CA LEU A 289 7.44 7.43 6.13
C LEU A 289 6.20 8.32 6.23
N GLY A 290 5.65 8.48 7.42
CA GLY A 290 4.48 9.33 7.63
C GLY A 290 4.75 10.78 7.23
N THR A 291 5.89 11.35 7.62
CA THR A 291 6.24 12.74 7.24
C THR A 291 6.57 12.86 5.75
N ILE A 292 7.14 11.84 5.13
CA ILE A 292 7.36 11.80 3.69
C ILE A 292 6.01 11.88 2.96
N ILE A 293 5.08 11.00 3.32
CA ILE A 293 3.76 10.97 2.68
C ILE A 293 2.99 12.25 2.93
N GLN A 294 3.01 12.77 4.15
CA GLN A 294 2.38 14.05 4.47
C GLN A 294 2.91 15.19 3.60
N SER A 295 4.23 15.27 3.39
CA SER A 295 4.86 16.34 2.60
C SER A 295 4.46 16.31 1.11
N ILE A 296 4.12 15.13 0.59
CA ILE A 296 3.70 14.93 -0.80
C ILE A 296 2.21 15.25 -0.98
N LYS A 297 1.40 15.03 0.06
CA LYS A 297 -0.05 15.28 0.05
C LYS A 297 -0.35 16.77 0.12
N ASN A 298 -0.38 17.43 -1.01
CA ASN A 298 -0.62 18.87 -1.13
C ASN A 298 -2.09 19.25 -1.37
N GLY A 299 -3.01 18.41 -0.89
CA GLY A 299 -4.44 18.72 -0.80
C GLY A 299 -5.26 18.46 -2.07
N GLY A 300 -4.73 17.70 -3.03
CA GLY A 300 -5.53 17.17 -4.13
C GLY A 300 -6.27 15.89 -3.71
N SER A 301 -7.48 15.66 -4.26
CA SER A 301 -8.28 14.45 -4.02
C SER A 301 -7.48 13.16 -4.24
N ASP A 302 -6.61 13.12 -5.23
CA ASP A 302 -5.81 11.96 -5.57
C ASP A 302 -4.76 11.64 -4.49
N GLY A 303 -4.24 12.64 -3.77
CA GLY A 303 -3.34 12.42 -2.63
C GLY A 303 -4.06 11.82 -1.41
N GLU A 304 -5.32 12.19 -1.19
CA GLU A 304 -6.10 11.71 -0.03
C GLU A 304 -6.49 10.23 -0.11
N ILE A 305 -6.49 9.62 -1.31
CA ILE A 305 -6.77 8.18 -1.48
C ILE A 305 -5.56 7.29 -1.23
N PHE A 306 -4.34 7.83 -1.12
CA PHE A 306 -3.17 7.08 -0.68
C PHE A 306 -3.11 7.00 0.84
N HIS A 307 -2.90 5.81 1.36
CA HIS A 307 -2.80 5.50 2.79
C HIS A 307 -1.50 4.83 3.14
N LEU A 308 -1.08 5.05 4.38
CA LEU A 308 0.03 4.35 5.03
C LEU A 308 -0.55 3.38 6.07
N PHE A 309 -0.29 2.08 5.84
CA PHE A 309 -0.52 1.01 6.80
C PHE A 309 0.77 0.54 7.43
#